data_8fca03703ac7a11bdd0652b392295c56
#
_entry.id   8fca03703ac7a11bdd0652b392295c56
#
_cell.length_a   1.000
_cell.length_b   1.000
_cell.length_c   1.000
_cell.angle_alpha   90.00
_cell.angle_beta   90.00
_cell.angle_gamma   90.00
#
_symmetry.space_group_name_H-M   'P 1'
#
loop_
_entity.id
_entity.type
_entity.pdbx_description
1 polymer ?
#
loop_
_entity_poly.entity_id
_entity_poly.type
_entity_poly.pdbx_seq_one_letter_code
_entity_poly.pdbx_strand_id
1 'polypeptide(L)'
;MSATLTPCATDARAEQPVHFHAPHKSPKARPAGDQRVWSVEEVLALLEMPFNDLLFQAQTVHRAHFDPNLVELATLLSVKTGGCPEDCGYCPQSVHFDTGVEAGKLMGVDAVREAAERAKTAGATRFCMGAAWRAPKDRDVEAVAELVKAVKATGLEACATLGMLNDGHAETLRDAGLDYYNHNLDSAPDFYGDIITTRDYQDRLDTLARVRNAGVSVCCGGIVGLGESRLQRAGLIAELANLAPYPESVPINHLVKVAGTPLADQPDLDPLEFVRTIAVARITMPLARVRLSAGRQSMGDAVQALCFAAG
;
A
#
# COMPACT_ATOMS: atom_id res chain seq x y z
N MET A 1 -64.61 -6.48 -1.90
CA MET A 1 -63.60 -6.60 -2.98
C MET A 1 -62.24 -6.80 -2.32
N SER A 2 -61.80 -8.04 -2.28
CA SER A 2 -60.57 -8.43 -1.58
C SER A 2 -59.46 -8.47 -2.65
N ALA A 3 -58.45 -7.60 -2.53
CA ALA A 3 -57.28 -7.58 -3.44
C ALA A 3 -56.22 -8.53 -2.86
N THR A 4 -56.04 -9.66 -3.52
CA THR A 4 -54.95 -10.61 -3.28
C THR A 4 -53.65 -10.03 -3.81
N LEU A 5 -52.72 -9.74 -2.92
CA LEU A 5 -51.33 -9.39 -3.27
C LEU A 5 -50.58 -10.68 -3.68
N THR A 6 -50.13 -10.72 -4.94
CA THR A 6 -49.26 -11.76 -5.44
C THR A 6 -47.84 -11.55 -4.88
N PRO A 7 -47.16 -12.59 -4.33
CA PRO A 7 -45.80 -12.39 -3.84
C PRO A 7 -44.85 -12.21 -5.03
N CYS A 8 -44.00 -11.19 -4.92
CA CYS A 8 -42.91 -10.92 -5.83
C CYS A 8 -41.93 -12.13 -5.84
N ALA A 9 -41.71 -12.71 -7.02
CA ALA A 9 -40.76 -13.82 -7.18
C ALA A 9 -39.35 -13.31 -6.82
N THR A 10 -38.72 -13.93 -5.85
CA THR A 10 -37.31 -13.76 -5.54
C THR A 10 -36.51 -14.34 -6.68
N ASP A 11 -35.96 -13.45 -7.51
CA ASP A 11 -35.04 -13.79 -8.60
C ASP A 11 -33.73 -14.30 -7.96
N ALA A 12 -33.61 -15.61 -7.84
CA ALA A 12 -32.36 -16.27 -7.47
C ALA A 12 -31.39 -16.12 -8.64
N ARG A 13 -30.69 -14.98 -8.70
CA ARG A 13 -29.52 -14.85 -9.57
C ARG A 13 -28.48 -15.85 -9.08
N ALA A 14 -28.30 -16.92 -9.85
CA ALA A 14 -27.18 -17.84 -9.66
C ALA A 14 -25.89 -17.03 -9.63
N GLU A 15 -25.17 -17.08 -8.50
CA GLU A 15 -23.86 -16.50 -8.37
C GLU A 15 -22.97 -17.10 -9.47
N GLN A 16 -22.62 -16.30 -10.48
CA GLN A 16 -21.64 -16.71 -11.46
C GLN A 16 -20.28 -16.83 -10.76
N PRO A 17 -19.56 -17.92 -10.95
CA PRO A 17 -18.26 -18.07 -10.30
C PRO A 17 -17.33 -16.95 -10.80
N VAL A 18 -16.74 -16.21 -9.85
CA VAL A 18 -15.70 -15.22 -10.16
C VAL A 18 -14.50 -15.98 -10.72
N HIS A 19 -14.24 -15.83 -12.00
CA HIS A 19 -13.07 -16.42 -12.63
C HIS A 19 -11.83 -15.62 -12.23
N PHE A 20 -11.02 -16.17 -11.32
CA PHE A 20 -9.69 -15.64 -11.02
C PHE A 20 -8.75 -16.00 -12.18
N HIS A 21 -8.34 -15.01 -12.94
CA HIS A 21 -7.31 -15.21 -13.96
C HIS A 21 -5.94 -15.38 -13.29
N ALA A 22 -5.09 -16.22 -13.89
CA ALA A 22 -3.71 -16.40 -13.44
C ALA A 22 -2.98 -15.05 -13.37
N PRO A 23 -2.11 -14.83 -12.39
CA PRO A 23 -1.46 -13.54 -12.19
C PRO A 23 -0.65 -13.17 -13.44
N HIS A 24 -1.03 -12.08 -14.11
CA HIS A 24 -0.17 -11.44 -15.09
C HIS A 24 1.08 -10.95 -14.37
N LYS A 25 2.26 -11.26 -14.90
CA LYS A 25 3.52 -10.70 -14.40
C LYS A 25 3.43 -9.19 -14.48
N SER A 26 3.65 -8.53 -13.36
CA SER A 26 3.72 -7.06 -13.31
C SER A 26 4.67 -6.54 -14.37
N PRO A 27 4.31 -5.46 -15.11
CA PRO A 27 5.29 -4.78 -15.93
C PRO A 27 6.47 -4.40 -15.04
N LYS A 28 7.70 -4.65 -15.50
CA LYS A 28 8.89 -4.19 -14.78
C LYS A 28 8.93 -2.67 -14.86
N ALA A 29 9.28 -2.00 -13.75
CA ALA A 29 9.52 -0.56 -13.78
C ALA A 29 10.55 -0.21 -14.87
N ARG A 30 10.36 0.95 -15.51
CA ARG A 30 11.29 1.43 -16.56
C ARG A 30 12.64 1.73 -15.97
N PRO A 31 13.74 1.56 -16.77
CA PRO A 31 15.04 2.10 -16.42
C PRO A 31 14.98 3.61 -16.15
N ALA A 32 15.77 4.09 -15.21
CA ALA A 32 15.77 5.48 -14.75
C ALA A 32 15.93 6.54 -15.87
N GLY A 33 16.56 6.20 -16.99
CA GLY A 33 16.81 7.13 -18.12
C GLY A 33 15.57 7.50 -18.95
N ASP A 34 14.49 6.72 -18.88
CA ASP A 34 13.28 6.90 -19.71
C ASP A 34 12.11 7.52 -18.93
N GLN A 35 12.32 7.89 -17.68
CA GLN A 35 11.29 8.34 -16.77
C GLN A 35 11.11 9.86 -16.87
N ARG A 36 9.88 10.32 -17.07
CA ARG A 36 9.54 11.73 -16.95
C ARG A 36 9.74 12.20 -15.51
N VAL A 37 10.39 13.34 -15.33
CA VAL A 37 10.45 14.05 -14.05
C VAL A 37 9.22 14.94 -13.93
N TRP A 38 8.56 14.90 -12.79
CA TRP A 38 7.37 15.65 -12.47
C TRP A 38 7.68 16.75 -11.46
N SER A 39 7.32 18.00 -11.75
CA SER A 39 7.33 19.04 -10.72
C SER A 39 6.10 18.93 -9.81
N VAL A 40 6.20 19.51 -8.62
CA VAL A 40 5.06 19.55 -7.68
C VAL A 40 3.88 20.32 -8.27
N GLU A 41 4.17 21.41 -9.02
CA GLU A 41 3.17 22.23 -9.68
C GLU A 41 2.43 21.46 -10.79
N GLU A 42 3.14 20.63 -11.56
CA GLU A 42 2.51 19.78 -12.58
C GLU A 42 1.59 18.74 -11.94
N VAL A 43 2.02 18.13 -10.83
CA VAL A 43 1.20 17.17 -10.08
C VAL A 43 0.00 17.86 -9.41
N LEU A 44 0.19 19.07 -8.87
CA LEU A 44 -0.90 19.87 -8.32
C LEU A 44 -1.93 20.21 -9.40
N ALA A 45 -1.48 20.62 -10.59
CA ALA A 45 -2.38 20.89 -11.71
C ALA A 45 -3.23 19.66 -12.10
N LEU A 46 -2.67 18.44 -12.02
CA LEU A 46 -3.45 17.22 -12.21
C LEU A 46 -4.50 17.04 -11.10
N LEU A 47 -4.14 17.27 -9.82
CA LEU A 47 -5.07 17.19 -8.70
C LEU A 47 -6.21 18.22 -8.81
N GLU A 48 -5.99 19.35 -9.47
CA GLU A 48 -6.96 20.44 -9.66
C GLU A 48 -7.81 20.29 -10.91
N MET A 49 -7.50 19.35 -11.80
CA MET A 49 -8.30 19.10 -13.00
C MET A 49 -9.78 18.88 -12.68
N PRO A 50 -10.71 19.22 -13.60
CA PRO A 50 -12.10 18.76 -13.51
C PRO A 50 -12.14 17.24 -13.29
N PHE A 51 -12.98 16.79 -12.35
CA PHE A 51 -12.96 15.41 -11.88
C PHE A 51 -13.13 14.38 -13.01
N ASN A 52 -14.07 14.62 -13.92
CA ASN A 52 -14.33 13.71 -15.03
C ASN A 52 -13.16 13.62 -16.00
N ASP A 53 -12.48 14.75 -16.27
CA ASP A 53 -11.32 14.79 -17.17
C ASP A 53 -10.14 14.06 -16.55
N LEU A 54 -9.92 14.23 -15.24
CA LEU A 54 -8.90 13.51 -14.49
C LEU A 54 -9.13 11.99 -14.53
N LEU A 55 -10.36 11.53 -14.26
CA LEU A 55 -10.70 10.10 -14.31
C LEU A 55 -10.54 9.53 -15.72
N PHE A 56 -10.98 10.27 -16.76
CA PHE A 56 -10.82 9.83 -18.13
C PHE A 56 -9.35 9.67 -18.52
N GLN A 57 -8.50 10.63 -18.14
CA GLN A 57 -7.07 10.56 -18.39
C GLN A 57 -6.42 9.39 -17.64
N ALA A 58 -6.74 9.21 -16.36
CA ALA A 58 -6.21 8.11 -15.56
C ALA A 58 -6.64 6.75 -16.13
N GLN A 59 -7.91 6.60 -16.51
CA GLN A 59 -8.44 5.37 -17.12
C GLN A 59 -7.80 5.08 -18.48
N THR A 60 -7.49 6.12 -19.26
CA THR A 60 -6.75 5.97 -20.54
C THR A 60 -5.36 5.42 -20.32
N VAL A 61 -4.63 5.96 -19.33
CA VAL A 61 -3.31 5.45 -18.95
C VAL A 61 -3.41 4.01 -18.41
N HIS A 62 -4.39 3.74 -17.53
CA HIS A 62 -4.58 2.42 -16.96
C HIS A 62 -4.78 1.35 -18.05
N ARG A 63 -5.71 1.58 -18.98
CA ARG A 63 -6.03 0.64 -20.09
C ARG A 63 -4.89 0.44 -21.07
N ALA A 64 -3.97 1.40 -21.18
CA ALA A 64 -2.79 1.25 -22.02
C ALA A 64 -1.78 0.22 -21.46
N HIS A 65 -1.83 -0.06 -20.15
CA HIS A 65 -0.79 -0.86 -19.46
C HIS A 65 -1.35 -2.06 -18.67
N PHE A 66 -2.63 -2.06 -18.33
CA PHE A 66 -3.26 -3.08 -17.49
C PHE A 66 -4.61 -3.53 -18.06
N ASP A 67 -5.02 -4.73 -17.71
CA ASP A 67 -6.42 -5.15 -17.89
C ASP A 67 -7.30 -4.40 -16.87
N PRO A 68 -8.24 -3.55 -17.33
CA PRO A 68 -9.05 -2.72 -16.43
C PRO A 68 -10.07 -3.51 -15.60
N ASN A 69 -10.29 -4.77 -15.91
CA ASN A 69 -11.24 -5.64 -15.22
C ASN A 69 -10.55 -6.62 -14.28
N LEU A 70 -9.22 -6.55 -14.17
CA LEU A 70 -8.44 -7.41 -13.29
C LEU A 70 -8.02 -6.64 -12.03
N VAL A 71 -8.45 -7.11 -10.86
CA VAL A 71 -8.04 -6.58 -9.55
C VAL A 71 -7.16 -7.61 -8.85
N GLU A 72 -5.94 -7.23 -8.49
CA GLU A 72 -5.06 -8.07 -7.69
C GLU A 72 -5.32 -7.89 -6.20
N LEU A 73 -5.49 -9.02 -5.50
CA LEU A 73 -5.69 -9.05 -4.07
C LEU A 73 -4.37 -9.29 -3.34
N ALA A 74 -4.12 -8.49 -2.29
CA ALA A 74 -3.03 -8.70 -1.35
C ALA A 74 -3.59 -8.80 0.07
N THR A 75 -3.05 -9.74 0.85
CA THR A 75 -3.38 -9.87 2.27
C THR A 75 -2.19 -9.40 3.11
N LEU A 76 -2.45 -8.63 4.17
CA LEU A 76 -1.45 -8.19 5.14
C LEU A 76 -1.66 -8.94 6.45
N LEU A 77 -0.57 -9.49 7.00
CA LEU A 77 -0.49 -10.06 8.34
C LEU A 77 0.51 -9.26 9.19
N SER A 78 0.11 -8.82 10.38
CA SER A 78 1.04 -8.34 11.38
C SER A 78 1.75 -9.55 12.01
N VAL A 79 2.99 -9.80 11.59
CA VAL A 79 3.79 -10.93 12.09
C VAL A 79 4.50 -10.60 13.41
N LYS A 80 4.61 -9.31 13.75
CA LYS A 80 5.06 -8.81 15.06
C LYS A 80 4.34 -7.49 15.34
N THR A 81 3.49 -7.48 16.37
CA THR A 81 2.63 -6.36 16.73
C THR A 81 3.21 -5.59 17.91
N GLY A 82 3.00 -4.27 17.96
CA GLY A 82 3.29 -3.40 19.09
C GLY A 82 4.78 -3.23 19.46
N GLY A 83 5.05 -2.30 20.36
CA GLY A 83 6.39 -2.05 20.87
C GLY A 83 7.36 -1.43 19.85
N CYS A 84 6.85 -0.65 18.87
CA CYS A 84 7.69 0.09 17.95
C CYS A 84 8.20 1.38 18.63
N PRO A 85 9.50 1.68 18.58
CA PRO A 85 10.07 2.87 19.21
C PRO A 85 9.90 4.15 18.39
N GLU A 86 9.23 4.10 17.24
CA GLU A 86 8.92 5.27 16.41
C GLU A 86 7.66 5.99 16.91
N ASP A 87 7.59 7.29 16.68
CA ASP A 87 6.50 8.18 17.11
C ASP A 87 5.52 8.56 15.99
N CYS A 88 5.41 7.75 14.93
CA CYS A 88 4.51 8.04 13.81
C CYS A 88 3.09 8.34 14.31
N GLY A 89 2.62 9.60 14.14
CA GLY A 89 1.42 10.15 14.76
C GLY A 89 0.10 9.44 14.41
N TYR A 90 0.11 8.57 13.40
CA TYR A 90 -1.03 7.75 12.97
C TYR A 90 -0.96 6.29 13.46
N CYS A 91 0.18 5.86 14.06
CA CYS A 91 0.47 4.44 14.22
C CYS A 91 0.16 3.93 15.63
N PRO A 92 -0.82 3.01 15.80
CA PRO A 92 -1.15 2.49 17.13
C PRO A 92 -0.11 1.52 17.70
N GLN A 93 0.93 1.18 16.95
CA GLN A 93 1.95 0.21 17.37
C GLN A 93 3.14 0.88 18.09
N SER A 94 3.14 2.22 18.16
CA SER A 94 4.15 3.02 18.82
C SER A 94 4.12 2.84 20.35
N VAL A 95 5.31 2.83 20.97
CA VAL A 95 5.43 2.86 22.45
C VAL A 95 5.14 4.25 23.05
N HIS A 96 5.06 5.28 22.20
CA HIS A 96 4.80 6.65 22.61
C HIS A 96 3.31 6.93 22.88
N PHE A 97 2.41 6.04 22.44
CA PHE A 97 0.96 6.26 22.49
C PHE A 97 0.25 5.13 23.24
N ASP A 98 -0.71 5.50 24.08
CA ASP A 98 -1.56 4.55 24.80
C ASP A 98 -2.77 4.17 23.93
N THR A 99 -2.59 3.14 23.11
CA THR A 99 -3.60 2.65 22.16
C THR A 99 -4.17 1.28 22.55
N GLY A 100 -3.74 0.73 23.68
CA GLY A 100 -4.12 -0.62 24.11
C GLY A 100 -3.47 -1.75 23.27
N VAL A 101 -2.57 -1.44 22.34
CA VAL A 101 -1.88 -2.46 21.54
C VAL A 101 -0.72 -3.04 22.32
N GLU A 102 -0.82 -4.33 22.67
CA GLU A 102 0.23 -5.04 23.39
C GLU A 102 1.39 -5.46 22.46
N ALA A 103 2.62 -5.43 23.00
CA ALA A 103 3.79 -5.86 22.27
C ALA A 103 3.88 -7.39 22.21
N GLY A 104 3.80 -7.94 21.00
CA GLY A 104 3.94 -9.36 20.70
C GLY A 104 5.35 -9.75 20.28
N LYS A 105 5.63 -11.07 20.32
CA LYS A 105 6.80 -11.66 19.69
C LYS A 105 6.57 -11.90 18.21
N LEU A 106 7.65 -12.12 17.45
CA LEU A 106 7.55 -12.57 16.05
C LEU A 106 6.81 -13.91 15.99
N MET A 107 5.87 -14.03 15.05
CA MET A 107 5.09 -15.25 14.82
C MET A 107 5.99 -16.40 14.35
N GLY A 108 5.60 -17.63 14.67
CA GLY A 108 6.26 -18.83 14.17
C GLY A 108 5.94 -19.11 12.70
N VAL A 109 6.83 -19.84 12.03
CA VAL A 109 6.76 -20.17 10.60
C VAL A 109 5.45 -20.87 10.24
N ASP A 110 5.00 -21.83 11.05
CA ASP A 110 3.78 -22.60 10.76
C ASP A 110 2.53 -21.73 10.76
N ALA A 111 2.41 -20.81 11.72
CA ALA A 111 1.27 -19.89 11.80
C ALA A 111 1.22 -18.93 10.59
N VAL A 112 2.39 -18.48 10.11
CA VAL A 112 2.48 -17.61 8.92
C VAL A 112 2.15 -18.40 7.65
N ARG A 113 2.64 -19.65 7.53
CA ARG A 113 2.30 -20.54 6.41
C ARG A 113 0.80 -20.79 6.31
N GLU A 114 0.15 -21.17 7.41
CA GLU A 114 -1.31 -21.37 7.47
C GLU A 114 -2.09 -20.10 7.09
N ALA A 115 -1.63 -18.92 7.53
CA ALA A 115 -2.26 -17.66 7.16
C ALA A 115 -2.09 -17.37 5.66
N ALA A 116 -0.93 -17.66 5.08
CA ALA A 116 -0.68 -17.51 3.65
C ALA A 116 -1.53 -18.47 2.80
N GLU A 117 -1.71 -19.72 3.24
CA GLU A 117 -2.59 -20.69 2.59
C GLU A 117 -4.05 -20.24 2.61
N ARG A 118 -4.54 -19.71 3.74
CA ARG A 118 -5.89 -19.12 3.82
C ARG A 118 -6.03 -17.92 2.88
N ALA A 119 -5.03 -17.05 2.83
CA ALA A 119 -5.02 -15.90 1.92
C ALA A 119 -5.08 -16.33 0.45
N LYS A 120 -4.29 -17.36 0.07
CA LYS A 120 -4.32 -17.94 -1.27
C LYS A 120 -5.70 -18.51 -1.63
N THR A 121 -6.30 -19.25 -0.71
CA THR A 121 -7.65 -19.81 -0.88
C THR A 121 -8.70 -18.71 -1.06
N ALA A 122 -8.51 -17.55 -0.40
CA ALA A 122 -9.35 -16.37 -0.57
C ALA A 122 -9.05 -15.56 -1.84
N GLY A 123 -8.14 -16.04 -2.72
CA GLY A 123 -7.84 -15.40 -4.00
C GLY A 123 -6.71 -14.37 -3.98
N ALA A 124 -5.96 -14.24 -2.87
CA ALA A 124 -4.81 -13.36 -2.83
C ALA A 124 -3.70 -13.87 -3.78
N THR A 125 -3.02 -12.94 -4.44
CA THR A 125 -1.82 -13.20 -5.25
C THR A 125 -0.54 -12.81 -4.52
N ARG A 126 -0.66 -11.94 -3.48
CA ARG A 126 0.45 -11.47 -2.67
C ARG A 126 0.12 -11.56 -1.18
N PHE A 127 1.11 -11.96 -0.41
CA PHE A 127 1.04 -11.98 1.05
C PHE A 127 2.07 -11.02 1.64
N CYS A 128 1.61 -10.02 2.39
CA CYS A 128 2.45 -9.00 3.00
C CYS A 128 2.61 -9.30 4.49
N MET A 129 3.84 -9.23 4.99
CA MET A 129 4.20 -9.44 6.39
C MET A 129 4.67 -8.11 7.00
N GLY A 130 3.94 -7.59 7.99
CA GLY A 130 4.30 -6.37 8.70
C GLY A 130 4.87 -6.68 10.08
N ALA A 131 5.98 -6.04 10.47
CA ALA A 131 6.53 -6.11 11.82
C ALA A 131 6.78 -4.71 12.39
N ALA A 132 6.33 -4.49 13.62
CA ALA A 132 6.45 -3.22 14.32
C ALA A 132 7.87 -3.02 14.86
N TRP A 133 8.81 -2.68 13.98
CA TRP A 133 10.19 -2.33 14.28
C TRP A 133 10.55 -0.97 13.67
N ARG A 134 11.49 -0.25 14.34
CA ARG A 134 12.24 0.84 13.69
C ARG A 134 13.18 0.28 12.62
N ALA A 135 13.99 -0.72 13.03
CA ALA A 135 14.84 -1.52 12.18
C ALA A 135 14.98 -2.92 12.82
N PRO A 136 14.92 -4.01 12.05
CA PRO A 136 15.17 -5.34 12.56
C PRO A 136 16.66 -5.50 12.91
N LYS A 137 16.98 -6.41 13.85
CA LYS A 137 18.33 -6.90 14.08
C LYS A 137 18.63 -8.04 13.11
N ASP A 138 19.90 -8.37 12.89
CA ASP A 138 20.33 -9.45 11.99
C ASP A 138 19.56 -10.76 12.24
N ARG A 139 19.48 -11.19 13.53
CA ARG A 139 18.72 -12.38 13.95
C ARG A 139 17.22 -12.31 13.60
N ASP A 140 16.65 -11.11 13.60
CA ASP A 140 15.24 -10.91 13.26
C ASP A 140 15.04 -11.02 11.75
N VAL A 141 16.01 -10.54 10.95
CA VAL A 141 16.03 -10.70 9.49
C VAL A 141 16.14 -12.15 9.08
N GLU A 142 17.04 -12.92 9.74
CA GLU A 142 17.18 -14.37 9.54
C GLU A 142 15.85 -15.10 9.84
N ALA A 143 15.20 -14.75 10.95
CA ALA A 143 13.91 -15.33 11.30
C ALA A 143 12.82 -14.97 10.29
N VAL A 144 12.77 -13.72 9.80
CA VAL A 144 11.82 -13.31 8.75
C VAL A 144 12.15 -13.98 7.42
N ALA A 145 13.41 -14.24 7.10
CA ALA A 145 13.79 -14.99 5.90
C ALA A 145 13.11 -16.38 5.85
N GLU A 146 13.01 -17.07 7.00
CA GLU A 146 12.26 -18.33 7.09
C GLU A 146 10.75 -18.14 6.87
N LEU A 147 10.17 -17.02 7.34
CA LEU A 147 8.77 -16.68 7.04
C LEU A 147 8.57 -16.43 5.54
N VAL A 148 9.50 -15.73 4.89
CA VAL A 148 9.49 -15.49 3.44
C VAL A 148 9.48 -16.80 2.68
N LYS A 149 10.38 -17.75 3.01
CA LYS A 149 10.44 -19.08 2.40
C LYS A 149 9.11 -19.83 2.55
N ALA A 150 8.50 -19.77 3.73
CA ALA A 150 7.20 -20.39 3.98
C ALA A 150 6.08 -19.80 3.12
N VAL A 151 6.02 -18.48 2.96
CA VAL A 151 5.07 -17.81 2.06
C VAL A 151 5.34 -18.20 0.61
N LYS A 152 6.59 -18.19 0.15
CA LYS A 152 6.98 -18.57 -1.22
C LYS A 152 6.60 -20.01 -1.54
N ALA A 153 6.70 -20.93 -0.59
CA ALA A 153 6.30 -22.31 -0.75
C ALA A 153 4.80 -22.48 -1.06
N THR A 154 3.94 -21.52 -0.68
CA THR A 154 2.51 -21.51 -1.05
C THR A 154 2.28 -21.07 -2.50
N GLY A 155 3.28 -20.50 -3.18
CA GLY A 155 3.19 -19.94 -4.53
C GLY A 155 2.71 -18.48 -4.60
N LEU A 156 2.54 -17.80 -3.45
CA LEU A 156 2.23 -16.38 -3.39
C LEU A 156 3.48 -15.52 -3.62
N GLU A 157 3.29 -14.28 -4.09
CA GLU A 157 4.32 -13.25 -3.95
C GLU A 157 4.48 -12.89 -2.46
N ALA A 158 5.73 -12.78 -1.99
CA ALA A 158 6.05 -12.37 -0.63
C ALA A 158 6.42 -10.89 -0.59
N CYS A 159 5.80 -10.14 0.33
CA CYS A 159 6.13 -8.76 0.62
C CYS A 159 6.40 -8.60 2.12
N ALA A 160 7.38 -7.77 2.50
CA ALA A 160 7.71 -7.51 3.90
C ALA A 160 7.80 -6.02 4.19
N THR A 161 7.36 -5.62 5.41
CA THR A 161 7.45 -4.27 5.97
C THR A 161 8.07 -4.39 7.36
N LEU A 162 9.37 -4.12 7.49
CA LEU A 162 10.12 -4.39 8.73
C LEU A 162 10.76 -3.13 9.33
N GLY A 163 10.42 -1.95 8.81
CA GLY A 163 11.10 -0.70 9.15
C GLY A 163 12.31 -0.45 8.25
N MET A 164 13.33 0.23 8.77
CA MET A 164 14.56 0.50 8.04
C MET A 164 15.43 -0.76 7.93
N LEU A 165 16.12 -0.92 6.81
CA LEU A 165 17.05 -2.02 6.61
C LEU A 165 18.50 -1.52 6.71
N ASN A 166 19.34 -2.27 7.41
CA ASN A 166 20.79 -2.11 7.39
C ASN A 166 21.40 -2.83 6.18
N ASP A 167 22.70 -2.64 5.97
CA ASP A 167 23.45 -3.31 4.90
C ASP A 167 23.38 -4.84 5.08
N GLY A 168 23.20 -5.57 3.98
CA GLY A 168 23.05 -7.02 3.97
C GLY A 168 21.65 -7.55 4.27
N HIS A 169 20.76 -6.75 4.89
CA HIS A 169 19.40 -7.19 5.23
C HIS A 169 18.54 -7.44 3.99
N ALA A 170 18.60 -6.53 3.01
CA ALA A 170 17.82 -6.66 1.78
C ALA A 170 18.27 -7.87 0.96
N GLU A 171 19.58 -8.12 0.89
CA GLU A 171 20.17 -9.27 0.24
C GLU A 171 19.72 -10.59 0.89
N THR A 172 19.76 -10.67 2.22
CA THR A 172 19.29 -11.86 2.98
C THR A 172 17.82 -12.17 2.67
N LEU A 173 16.97 -11.14 2.64
CA LEU A 173 15.54 -11.31 2.31
C LEU A 173 15.33 -11.69 0.84
N ARG A 174 16.10 -11.09 -0.10
CA ARG A 174 16.09 -11.48 -1.52
C ARG A 174 16.44 -12.96 -1.69
N ASP A 175 17.50 -13.41 -1.04
CA ASP A 175 17.99 -14.79 -1.15
C ASP A 175 16.99 -15.80 -0.56
N ALA A 176 16.14 -15.36 0.39
CA ALA A 176 14.99 -16.11 0.85
C ALA A 176 13.81 -16.11 -0.13
N GLY A 177 13.85 -15.29 -1.20
CA GLY A 177 12.82 -15.22 -2.23
C GLY A 177 11.82 -14.06 -2.05
N LEU A 178 12.16 -13.01 -1.30
CA LEU A 178 11.31 -11.83 -1.15
C LEU A 178 11.12 -11.12 -2.50
N ASP A 179 9.85 -10.94 -2.92
CA ASP A 179 9.52 -10.26 -4.16
C ASP A 179 9.47 -8.74 -3.99
N TYR A 180 8.89 -8.27 -2.88
CA TYR A 180 8.68 -6.85 -2.60
C TYR A 180 9.08 -6.48 -1.17
N TYR A 181 9.69 -5.32 -1.02
CA TYR A 181 9.85 -4.68 0.28
C TYR A 181 9.00 -3.42 0.35
N ASN A 182 8.10 -3.34 1.33
CA ASN A 182 7.27 -2.16 1.56
C ASN A 182 7.95 -1.21 2.54
N HIS A 183 8.17 0.02 2.07
CA HIS A 183 8.68 1.11 2.90
C HIS A 183 8.12 2.43 2.37
N ASN A 184 7.01 2.88 2.95
CA ASN A 184 6.30 4.07 2.47
C ASN A 184 7.09 5.34 2.78
N LEU A 185 6.94 6.37 1.95
CA LEU A 185 7.36 7.74 2.26
C LEU A 185 6.42 8.40 3.28
N ASP A 186 5.22 7.87 3.42
CA ASP A 186 4.11 8.30 4.28
C ASP A 186 3.53 9.66 3.89
N SER A 187 4.34 10.70 3.72
CA SER A 187 3.91 12.06 3.42
C SER A 187 4.92 12.77 2.50
N ALA A 188 4.65 14.03 2.15
CA ALA A 188 5.62 14.90 1.46
C ALA A 188 6.79 15.28 2.39
N PRO A 189 7.98 15.60 1.83
CA PRO A 189 9.15 15.94 2.63
C PRO A 189 8.93 17.12 3.59
N ASP A 190 8.21 18.13 3.14
CA ASP A 190 7.92 19.36 3.90
C ASP A 190 6.87 19.19 5.00
N PHE A 191 6.10 18.08 4.96
CA PHE A 191 5.08 17.74 5.97
C PHE A 191 5.50 16.56 6.87
N TYR A 192 6.57 15.87 6.51
CA TYR A 192 6.99 14.64 7.20
C TYR A 192 7.32 14.87 8.68
N GLY A 193 8.02 15.96 8.98
CA GLY A 193 8.42 16.30 10.35
C GLY A 193 7.25 16.61 11.30
N ASP A 194 6.08 16.98 10.77
CA ASP A 194 4.87 17.20 11.56
C ASP A 194 4.23 15.89 12.02
N ILE A 195 4.57 14.78 11.36
CA ILE A 195 3.96 13.46 11.58
C ILE A 195 4.90 12.49 12.30
N ILE A 196 6.21 12.59 12.04
CA ILE A 196 7.23 11.66 12.56
C ILE A 196 8.47 12.45 12.91
N THR A 197 8.95 12.32 14.16
CA THR A 197 10.14 13.04 14.64
C THR A 197 11.30 12.13 15.02
N THR A 198 11.06 10.83 15.15
CA THR A 198 12.07 9.85 15.58
C THR A 198 13.02 9.38 14.49
N ARG A 199 12.76 9.76 13.23
CA ARG A 199 13.63 9.48 12.07
C ARG A 199 13.45 10.54 11.00
N ASP A 200 14.45 10.70 10.14
CA ASP A 200 14.45 11.65 9.05
C ASP A 200 13.80 11.05 7.78
N TYR A 201 13.39 11.95 6.87
CA TYR A 201 12.87 11.53 5.56
C TYR A 201 13.93 10.78 4.73
N GLN A 202 15.20 11.19 4.86
CA GLN A 202 16.33 10.55 4.18
C GLN A 202 16.50 9.08 4.60
N ASP A 203 16.24 8.71 5.85
CA ASP A 203 16.27 7.31 6.32
C ASP A 203 15.37 6.41 5.48
N ARG A 204 14.24 6.94 5.00
CA ARG A 204 13.32 6.20 4.12
C ARG A 204 13.89 6.02 2.74
N LEU A 205 14.43 7.09 2.16
CA LEU A 205 15.05 7.05 0.84
C LEU A 205 16.26 6.11 0.81
N ASP A 206 17.08 6.13 1.85
CA ASP A 206 18.24 5.24 1.99
C ASP A 206 17.81 3.77 2.07
N THR A 207 16.74 3.47 2.79
CA THR A 207 16.20 2.11 2.86
C THR A 207 15.70 1.65 1.49
N LEU A 208 14.98 2.50 0.76
CA LEU A 208 14.52 2.21 -0.61
C LEU A 208 15.69 1.97 -1.57
N ALA A 209 16.77 2.76 -1.44
CA ALA A 209 17.98 2.57 -2.23
C ALA A 209 18.64 1.20 -1.95
N ARG A 210 18.76 0.80 -0.66
CA ARG A 210 19.29 -0.53 -0.29
C ARG A 210 18.44 -1.66 -0.89
N VAL A 211 17.12 -1.55 -0.81
CA VAL A 211 16.18 -2.53 -1.40
C VAL A 211 16.39 -2.65 -2.92
N ARG A 212 16.52 -1.50 -3.62
CA ARG A 212 16.80 -1.47 -5.06
C ARG A 212 18.14 -2.12 -5.41
N ASN A 213 19.18 -1.75 -4.68
CA ASN A 213 20.53 -2.26 -4.91
C ASN A 213 20.60 -3.78 -4.71
N ALA A 214 19.83 -4.31 -3.79
CA ALA A 214 19.69 -5.75 -3.58
C ALA A 214 18.89 -6.45 -4.69
N GLY A 215 18.21 -5.73 -5.59
CA GLY A 215 17.39 -6.31 -6.66
C GLY A 215 15.99 -6.77 -6.21
N VAL A 216 15.52 -6.30 -5.06
CA VAL A 216 14.14 -6.51 -4.59
C VAL A 216 13.23 -5.40 -5.14
N SER A 217 12.01 -5.75 -5.55
CA SER A 217 11.05 -4.76 -6.02
C SER A 217 10.56 -3.87 -4.87
N VAL A 218 10.33 -2.59 -5.17
CA VAL A 218 9.88 -1.61 -4.18
C VAL A 218 8.36 -1.51 -4.16
N CYS A 219 7.80 -1.64 -2.96
CA CYS A 219 6.44 -1.25 -2.66
C CYS A 219 6.53 0.03 -1.80
N CYS A 220 6.17 1.18 -2.34
CA CYS A 220 6.31 2.46 -1.66
C CYS A 220 5.17 3.40 -2.05
N GLY A 221 4.52 3.98 -1.08
CA GLY A 221 3.42 4.91 -1.23
C GLY A 221 3.33 5.86 -0.05
N GLY A 222 2.11 6.27 0.30
CA GLY A 222 1.90 7.19 1.40
C GLY A 222 0.53 7.05 2.04
N ILE A 223 0.26 7.95 2.98
CA ILE A 223 -0.99 8.06 3.70
C ILE A 223 -1.57 9.44 3.40
N VAL A 224 -2.84 9.52 3.07
CA VAL A 224 -3.56 10.77 2.87
C VAL A 224 -4.67 10.95 3.91
N GLY A 225 -5.01 12.20 4.21
CA GLY A 225 -5.92 12.55 5.30
C GLY A 225 -5.20 12.72 6.64
N LEU A 226 -3.88 12.91 6.64
CA LEU A 226 -3.08 13.21 7.83
C LEU A 226 -3.20 14.68 8.27
N GLY A 227 -3.91 15.54 7.52
CA GLY A 227 -4.00 16.98 7.67
C GLY A 227 -3.18 17.75 6.62
N GLU A 228 -2.59 17.03 5.69
CA GLU A 228 -1.82 17.59 4.58
C GLU A 228 -2.70 18.42 3.63
N SER A 229 -2.15 19.49 3.09
CA SER A 229 -2.75 20.25 2.01
C SER A 229 -2.69 19.49 0.68
N ARG A 230 -3.47 19.93 -0.30
CA ARG A 230 -3.40 19.37 -1.67
C ARG A 230 -2.02 19.57 -2.30
N LEU A 231 -1.32 20.67 -1.99
CA LEU A 231 0.05 20.92 -2.43
C LEU A 231 1.03 19.88 -1.84
N GLN A 232 0.93 19.60 -0.55
CA GLN A 232 1.74 18.57 0.10
C GLN A 232 1.43 17.16 -0.45
N ARG A 233 0.15 16.88 -0.76
CA ARG A 233 -0.21 15.63 -1.43
C ARG A 233 0.39 15.54 -2.84
N ALA A 234 0.45 16.65 -3.57
CA ALA A 234 1.16 16.72 -4.84
C ALA A 234 2.66 16.47 -4.65
N GLY A 235 3.26 17.01 -3.59
CA GLY A 235 4.66 16.76 -3.21
C GLY A 235 4.94 15.27 -2.97
N LEU A 236 4.10 14.57 -2.22
CA LEU A 236 4.23 13.11 -2.01
C LEU A 236 4.21 12.35 -3.34
N ILE A 237 3.26 12.65 -4.23
CA ILE A 237 3.16 11.94 -5.53
C ILE A 237 4.34 12.29 -6.43
N ALA A 238 4.80 13.54 -6.44
CA ALA A 238 6.00 13.94 -7.21
C ALA A 238 7.24 13.20 -6.73
N GLU A 239 7.46 13.10 -5.41
CA GLU A 239 8.56 12.32 -4.84
C GLU A 239 8.52 10.85 -5.28
N LEU A 240 7.35 10.19 -5.14
CA LEU A 240 7.19 8.80 -5.56
C LEU A 240 7.46 8.63 -7.06
N ALA A 241 6.93 9.53 -7.90
CA ALA A 241 7.06 9.48 -9.34
C ALA A 241 8.50 9.78 -9.82
N ASN A 242 9.29 10.50 -9.03
CA ASN A 242 10.66 10.88 -9.35
C ASN A 242 11.73 9.92 -8.78
N LEU A 243 11.33 8.94 -7.94
CA LEU A 243 12.26 7.84 -7.60
C LEU A 243 12.71 7.15 -8.89
N ALA A 244 13.98 6.82 -8.99
CA ALA A 244 14.58 6.33 -10.23
C ALA A 244 15.08 4.87 -10.10
N PRO A 245 14.28 3.88 -10.56
CA PRO A 245 12.95 3.96 -11.12
C PRO A 245 11.88 4.20 -10.04
N TYR A 246 10.69 4.71 -10.43
CA TYR A 246 9.57 4.81 -9.50
C TYR A 246 9.13 3.41 -9.01
N PRO A 247 8.40 3.31 -7.86
CA PRO A 247 8.05 2.02 -7.27
C PRO A 247 7.19 1.15 -8.20
N GLU A 248 7.43 -0.16 -8.18
CA GLU A 248 6.61 -1.14 -8.91
C GLU A 248 5.21 -1.27 -8.30
N SER A 249 5.06 -0.95 -7.02
CA SER A 249 3.80 -1.01 -6.29
C SER A 249 3.64 0.23 -5.41
N VAL A 250 2.51 0.93 -5.56
CA VAL A 250 2.24 2.22 -4.90
C VAL A 250 0.96 2.11 -4.09
N PRO A 251 1.04 1.73 -2.81
CA PRO A 251 -0.12 1.74 -1.92
C PRO A 251 -0.49 3.18 -1.54
N ILE A 252 -1.72 3.57 -1.83
CA ILE A 252 -2.32 4.78 -1.30
C ILE A 252 -3.21 4.37 -0.13
N ASN A 253 -2.85 4.84 1.06
CA ASN A 253 -3.56 4.59 2.30
C ASN A 253 -4.42 5.80 2.65
N HIS A 254 -5.62 5.57 3.13
CA HIS A 254 -6.39 6.57 3.85
C HIS A 254 -6.10 6.43 5.34
N LEU A 255 -5.97 7.54 6.06
CA LEU A 255 -5.76 7.53 7.51
C LEU A 255 -6.84 6.69 8.20
N VAL A 256 -6.39 5.69 8.95
CA VAL A 256 -7.25 4.96 9.89
C VAL A 256 -7.06 5.59 11.26
N LYS A 257 -8.06 6.31 11.74
CA LYS A 257 -8.02 6.97 13.05
C LYS A 257 -8.11 5.94 14.17
N VAL A 258 -7.15 5.94 15.06
CA VAL A 258 -7.10 5.03 16.20
C VAL A 258 -7.04 5.85 17.48
N ALA A 259 -7.95 5.58 18.40
CA ALA A 259 -7.98 6.25 19.71
C ALA A 259 -6.62 6.10 20.42
N GLY A 260 -6.18 7.18 21.06
CA GLY A 260 -4.89 7.23 21.73
C GLY A 260 -3.71 7.66 20.83
N THR A 261 -3.90 7.73 19.51
CA THR A 261 -2.87 8.32 18.62
C THR A 261 -3.07 9.83 18.47
N PRO A 262 -2.02 10.60 18.13
CA PRO A 262 -2.12 12.06 17.90
C PRO A 262 -3.13 12.45 16.81
N LEU A 263 -3.33 11.59 15.80
CA LEU A 263 -4.24 11.86 14.67
C LEU A 263 -5.63 11.22 14.83
N ALA A 264 -6.00 10.81 16.04
CA ALA A 264 -7.31 10.17 16.31
C ALA A 264 -8.50 11.08 15.94
N ASP A 265 -8.38 12.38 16.16
CA ASP A 265 -9.42 13.38 15.94
C ASP A 265 -9.23 14.19 14.65
N GLN A 266 -8.34 13.74 13.75
CA GLN A 266 -8.09 14.42 12.48
C GLN A 266 -9.39 14.48 11.65
N PRO A 267 -9.76 15.62 11.04
CA PRO A 267 -10.90 15.69 10.13
C PRO A 267 -10.84 14.65 9.01
N ASP A 268 -12.01 14.20 8.55
CA ASP A 268 -12.06 13.26 7.43
C ASP A 268 -11.65 13.96 6.12
N LEU A 269 -10.86 13.27 5.31
CA LEU A 269 -10.57 13.69 3.96
C LEU A 269 -11.84 13.48 3.09
N ASP A 270 -12.15 14.45 2.22
CA ASP A 270 -13.18 14.24 1.20
C ASP A 270 -12.87 12.98 0.37
N PRO A 271 -13.78 12.03 0.28
CA PRO A 271 -13.56 10.80 -0.47
C PRO A 271 -13.16 11.02 -1.93
N LEU A 272 -13.63 12.09 -2.58
CA LEU A 272 -13.23 12.42 -3.95
C LEU A 272 -11.78 12.90 -4.03
N GLU A 273 -11.23 13.50 -2.99
CA GLU A 273 -9.80 13.83 -2.92
C GLU A 273 -8.93 12.56 -2.87
N PHE A 274 -9.42 11.52 -2.21
CA PHE A 274 -8.74 10.22 -2.22
C PHE A 274 -8.75 9.61 -3.63
N VAL A 275 -9.89 9.61 -4.32
CA VAL A 275 -10.01 9.14 -5.71
C VAL A 275 -9.10 9.94 -6.64
N ARG A 276 -9.03 11.27 -6.50
CA ARG A 276 -8.09 12.13 -7.24
C ARG A 276 -6.64 11.69 -7.03
N THR A 277 -6.27 11.36 -5.81
CA THR A 277 -4.90 10.90 -5.49
C THR A 277 -4.56 9.60 -6.22
N ILE A 278 -5.49 8.63 -6.25
CA ILE A 278 -5.34 7.39 -7.02
C ILE A 278 -5.15 7.69 -8.52
N ALA A 279 -6.01 8.56 -9.08
CA ALA A 279 -5.95 8.94 -10.49
C ALA A 279 -4.61 9.60 -10.86
N VAL A 280 -4.14 10.53 -10.04
CA VAL A 280 -2.85 11.22 -10.26
C VAL A 280 -1.68 10.25 -10.11
N ALA A 281 -1.70 9.35 -9.13
CA ALA A 281 -0.69 8.31 -8.99
C ALA A 281 -0.63 7.39 -10.23
N ARG A 282 -1.79 7.05 -10.83
CA ARG A 282 -1.84 6.29 -12.09
C ARG A 282 -1.23 7.05 -13.26
N ILE A 283 -1.54 8.33 -13.40
CA ILE A 283 -1.03 9.16 -14.50
C ILE A 283 0.48 9.35 -14.41
N THR A 284 0.98 9.63 -13.21
CA THR A 284 2.40 9.92 -12.99
C THR A 284 3.29 8.68 -12.98
N MET A 285 2.74 7.53 -12.61
CA MET A 285 3.45 6.24 -12.53
C MET A 285 2.71 5.17 -13.34
N PRO A 286 2.71 5.25 -14.68
CA PRO A 286 1.83 4.46 -15.56
C PRO A 286 2.03 2.95 -15.46
N LEU A 287 3.22 2.47 -15.13
CA LEU A 287 3.54 1.04 -15.01
C LEU A 287 3.47 0.51 -13.56
N ALA A 288 3.30 1.41 -12.58
CA ALA A 288 3.17 1.00 -11.19
C ALA A 288 1.82 0.32 -10.92
N ARG A 289 1.79 -0.62 -9.99
CA ARG A 289 0.53 -1.11 -9.42
C ARG A 289 0.09 -0.16 -8.33
N VAL A 290 -0.79 0.78 -8.69
CA VAL A 290 -1.46 1.64 -7.71
C VAL A 290 -2.42 0.77 -6.90
N ARG A 291 -2.33 0.84 -5.57
CA ARG A 291 -3.11 -0.03 -4.68
C ARG A 291 -4.03 0.79 -3.78
N LEU A 292 -5.30 0.44 -3.78
CA LEU A 292 -6.24 0.83 -2.74
C LEU A 292 -5.92 0.01 -1.48
N SER A 293 -5.42 0.67 -0.43
CA SER A 293 -4.82 0.00 0.72
C SER A 293 -5.59 0.27 2.03
N ALA A 294 -4.91 0.65 3.13
CA ALA A 294 -5.57 0.87 4.41
C ALA A 294 -6.66 1.97 4.33
N GLY A 295 -7.66 1.86 5.20
CA GLY A 295 -8.79 2.81 5.28
C GLY A 295 -9.89 2.59 4.24
N ARG A 296 -9.70 1.71 3.25
CA ARG A 296 -10.70 1.46 2.19
C ARG A 296 -12.06 0.96 2.72
N GLN A 297 -12.06 0.25 3.84
CA GLN A 297 -13.28 -0.33 4.41
C GLN A 297 -14.28 0.73 4.90
N SER A 298 -13.79 1.92 5.27
CA SER A 298 -14.64 3.05 5.69
C SER A 298 -15.20 3.88 4.53
N MET A 299 -14.71 3.67 3.30
CA MET A 299 -15.08 4.51 2.15
C MET A 299 -16.42 4.13 1.49
N GLY A 300 -16.95 2.95 1.76
CA GLY A 300 -18.09 2.39 1.05
C GLY A 300 -17.78 1.94 -0.39
N ASP A 301 -18.65 1.13 -0.96
CA ASP A 301 -18.41 0.46 -2.25
C ASP A 301 -18.36 1.43 -3.43
N ALA A 302 -19.16 2.50 -3.40
CA ALA A 302 -19.20 3.49 -4.49
C ALA A 302 -17.84 4.22 -4.64
N VAL A 303 -17.22 4.62 -3.53
CA VAL A 303 -15.90 5.28 -3.55
C VAL A 303 -14.80 4.30 -3.96
N GLN A 304 -14.85 3.05 -3.48
CA GLN A 304 -13.92 2.01 -3.91
C GLN A 304 -14.03 1.75 -5.42
N ALA A 305 -15.25 1.68 -5.96
CA ALA A 305 -15.48 1.52 -7.40
C ALA A 305 -14.87 2.68 -8.21
N LEU A 306 -15.00 3.93 -7.73
CA LEU A 306 -14.36 5.09 -8.34
C LEU A 306 -12.82 5.00 -8.27
N CYS A 307 -12.26 4.48 -7.18
CA CYS A 307 -10.82 4.24 -7.08
C CYS A 307 -10.33 3.22 -8.13
N PHE A 308 -11.06 2.12 -8.34
CA PHE A 308 -10.74 1.15 -9.40
C PHE A 308 -10.95 1.72 -10.81
N ALA A 309 -11.93 2.63 -10.99
CA ALA A 309 -12.08 3.35 -12.25
C ALA A 309 -10.96 4.37 -12.49
N ALA A 310 -10.34 4.89 -11.43
CA ALA A 310 -9.22 5.81 -11.51
C ALA A 310 -7.88 5.11 -11.81
N GLY A 311 -7.75 3.82 -11.55
CA GLY A 311 -6.55 3.04 -11.86
C GLY A 311 -6.08 2.13 -10.79
#